data_13c768f2bc33ed09e1a2ad368fb7a015
#
_entry.id   13c768f2bc33ed09e1a2ad368fb7a015
#
_cell.length_a   1.000
_cell.length_b   1.000
_cell.length_c   1.000
_cell.angle_alpha   90.00
_cell.angle_beta   90.00
_cell.angle_gamma   90.00
#
_symmetry.space_group_name_H-M   'P 1'
#
loop_
_entity.id
_entity.type
_entity.pdbx_description
1 polymer ?
#
loop_
_entity_poly.entity_id
_entity_poly.type
_entity_poly.pdbx_seq_one_letter_code
_entity_poly.pdbx_strand_id
1 'polypeptide(L)'
;WYFEVPDTLLGRLLLAVTRFKAVPQGFKMLSGEEVNRSVVYWEQHDDKTLFLREYVQSQFARPGDNIAEALKQSTVDPVIYKFDVIGRNPETQAQLIDVSKLFLGDNKLCGFTSSDRSILGIGTLAQDRTFMDTIKTYPINVEAVTLRTYSISAGRLPAAQTGSVTVKLNTSIVMLPKEPMQPRFADDRVGFFQNSLTEFSDDQQTTDRGAIIQRYRLEPKDPERYRRG
;
A
#
# COMPACT_ATOMS: atom_id res chain seq x y z
N TRP A 1 -6.00 -9.26 -16.58
CA TRP A 1 -6.24 -9.76 -15.24
C TRP A 1 -7.38 -8.98 -14.61
N TYR A 2 -8.32 -9.68 -13.99
CA TYR A 2 -9.54 -9.06 -13.51
C TYR A 2 -9.70 -9.27 -12.01
N PHE A 3 -10.21 -8.23 -11.35
CA PHE A 3 -10.68 -8.31 -9.97
C PHE A 3 -12.19 -8.15 -9.93
N GLU A 4 -12.81 -8.92 -9.05
CA GLU A 4 -14.17 -8.69 -8.59
C GLU A 4 -14.09 -7.93 -7.26
N VAL A 5 -14.57 -6.70 -7.26
CA VAL A 5 -14.59 -5.83 -6.08
C VAL A 5 -16.02 -5.77 -5.55
N PRO A 6 -16.34 -6.46 -4.47
CA PRO A 6 -17.66 -6.39 -3.85
C PRO A 6 -17.85 -5.04 -3.16
N ASP A 7 -19.09 -4.57 -3.09
CA ASP A 7 -19.44 -3.29 -2.46
C ASP A 7 -19.02 -3.24 -0.98
N THR A 8 -18.90 -4.40 -0.31
CA THR A 8 -18.40 -4.51 1.06
C THR A 8 -16.92 -4.14 1.24
N LEU A 9 -16.16 -4.05 0.15
CA LEU A 9 -14.77 -3.57 0.15
C LEU A 9 -14.64 -2.08 -0.12
N LEU A 10 -15.72 -1.39 -0.52
CA LEU A 10 -15.68 0.05 -0.73
C LEU A 10 -15.41 0.76 0.61
N GLY A 11 -14.47 1.70 0.60
CA GLY A 11 -14.02 2.42 1.79
C GLY A 11 -13.21 1.58 2.80
N ARG A 12 -13.00 0.27 2.57
CA ARG A 12 -12.18 -0.57 3.44
C ARG A 12 -10.70 -0.31 3.19
N LEU A 13 -9.96 -0.06 4.27
CA LEU A 13 -8.52 0.11 4.19
C LEU A 13 -7.83 -1.21 3.90
N LEU A 14 -6.94 -1.17 2.92
CA LEU A 14 -6.12 -2.29 2.46
C LEU A 14 -4.65 -1.87 2.57
N LEU A 15 -3.80 -2.74 3.08
CA LEU A 15 -2.37 -2.54 3.10
C LEU A 15 -1.75 -3.18 1.86
N ALA A 16 -1.20 -2.38 0.96
CA ALA A 16 -0.42 -2.84 -0.17
C ALA A 16 1.07 -2.78 0.17
N VAL A 17 1.75 -3.92 0.11
CA VAL A 17 3.19 -4.04 0.36
C VAL A 17 3.85 -4.74 -0.81
N THR A 18 4.83 -4.10 -1.41
CA THR A 18 5.64 -4.70 -2.48
C THR A 18 7.01 -5.08 -1.95
N ARG A 19 7.44 -6.31 -2.19
CA ARG A 19 8.72 -6.88 -1.76
C ARG A 19 9.46 -7.53 -2.91
N PHE A 20 10.78 -7.58 -2.81
CA PHE A 20 11.58 -8.38 -3.71
C PHE A 20 11.31 -9.87 -3.46
N LYS A 21 10.85 -10.59 -4.47
CA LYS A 21 10.77 -12.06 -4.46
C LYS A 21 12.04 -12.70 -4.99
N ALA A 22 12.64 -12.10 -6.01
CA ALA A 22 13.95 -12.49 -6.53
C ALA A 22 14.64 -11.26 -7.14
N VAL A 23 15.95 -11.23 -6.99
CA VAL A 23 16.82 -10.17 -7.50
C VAL A 23 17.99 -10.77 -8.29
N PRO A 24 18.57 -10.04 -9.25
CA PRO A 24 19.74 -10.52 -9.97
C PRO A 24 20.98 -10.61 -9.06
N GLN A 25 21.92 -11.41 -9.46
CA GLN A 25 23.19 -11.55 -8.75
C GLN A 25 23.94 -10.21 -8.67
N GLY A 26 24.45 -9.87 -7.50
CA GLY A 26 25.16 -8.62 -7.25
C GLY A 26 24.25 -7.39 -7.11
N PHE A 27 22.94 -7.58 -7.00
CA PHE A 27 22.04 -6.47 -6.71
C PHE A 27 22.19 -5.99 -5.26
N LYS A 28 21.95 -4.70 -4.99
CA LYS A 28 22.14 -4.12 -3.64
C LYS A 28 21.11 -4.58 -2.63
N MET A 29 19.93 -5.01 -3.10
CA MET A 29 18.82 -5.44 -2.28
C MET A 29 18.74 -6.97 -2.26
N LEU A 30 18.13 -7.52 -1.22
CA LEU A 30 17.96 -8.95 -1.04
C LEU A 30 16.49 -9.37 -1.24
N SER A 31 16.29 -10.64 -1.55
CA SER A 31 14.94 -11.23 -1.56
C SER A 31 14.29 -11.09 -0.17
N GLY A 32 13.03 -10.69 -0.13
CA GLY A 32 12.26 -10.42 1.08
C GLY A 32 12.27 -8.97 1.53
N GLU A 33 13.22 -8.15 1.10
CA GLU A 33 13.24 -6.73 1.44
C GLU A 33 12.06 -5.98 0.81
N GLU A 34 11.57 -5.00 1.56
CA GLU A 34 10.46 -4.15 1.14
C GLU A 34 10.91 -3.14 0.09
N VAL A 35 10.12 -3.02 -0.96
CA VAL A 35 10.29 -2.00 -2.00
C VAL A 35 9.47 -0.76 -1.65
N ASN A 36 8.19 -0.97 -1.34
CA ASN A 36 7.31 0.10 -0.89
C ASN A 36 6.11 -0.45 -0.10
N ARG A 37 5.40 0.50 0.52
CA ARG A 37 4.18 0.25 1.29
C ARG A 37 3.24 1.43 1.13
N SER A 38 1.95 1.14 0.94
CA SER A 38 0.88 2.14 0.93
C SER A 38 -0.37 1.56 1.56
N VAL A 39 -1.17 2.41 2.21
CA VAL A 39 -2.54 2.07 2.59
C VAL A 39 -3.46 2.62 1.52
N VAL A 40 -4.32 1.77 0.98
CA VAL A 40 -5.21 2.14 -0.13
C VAL A 40 -6.64 1.72 0.16
N TYR A 41 -7.60 2.28 -0.57
CA TYR A 41 -9.00 1.86 -0.51
C TYR A 41 -9.70 2.12 -1.85
N TRP A 42 -10.79 1.38 -2.07
CA TRP A 42 -11.65 1.53 -3.23
C TRP A 42 -12.73 2.57 -2.96
N GLU A 43 -12.93 3.48 -3.89
CA GLU A 43 -14.01 4.46 -3.85
C GLU A 43 -14.83 4.40 -5.14
N GLN A 44 -16.15 4.29 -5.00
CA GLN A 44 -17.06 4.43 -6.12
C GLN A 44 -17.14 5.91 -6.49
N HIS A 45 -16.74 6.25 -7.73
CA HIS A 45 -16.88 7.59 -8.25
C HIS A 45 -18.24 7.80 -8.94
N ASP A 46 -18.59 6.88 -9.83
CA ASP A 46 -19.87 6.79 -10.50
C ASP A 46 -20.18 5.33 -10.86
N ASP A 47 -21.31 5.06 -11.52
CA ASP A 47 -21.75 3.70 -11.85
C ASP A 47 -20.76 2.91 -12.73
N LYS A 48 -19.85 3.59 -13.40
CA LYS A 48 -18.90 3.02 -14.37
C LYS A 48 -17.44 3.19 -13.96
N THR A 49 -17.17 3.89 -12.85
CA THR A 49 -15.81 4.28 -12.48
C THR A 49 -15.52 3.96 -11.03
N LEU A 50 -14.44 3.23 -10.82
CA LEU A 50 -13.90 2.91 -9.49
C LEU A 50 -12.51 3.55 -9.35
N PHE A 51 -12.30 4.27 -8.26
CA PHE A 51 -10.99 4.81 -7.92
C PHE A 51 -10.28 3.93 -6.90
N LEU A 52 -8.96 3.79 -7.06
CA LEU A 52 -8.07 3.35 -5.99
C LEU A 52 -7.41 4.60 -5.41
N ARG A 53 -7.69 4.89 -4.16
CA ARG A 53 -7.11 6.03 -3.44
C ARG A 53 -6.03 5.57 -2.49
N GLU A 54 -5.04 6.42 -2.26
CA GLU A 54 -4.06 6.22 -1.21
C GLU A 54 -4.51 6.96 0.05
N TYR A 55 -4.69 6.24 1.13
CA TYR A 55 -5.03 6.82 2.43
C TYR A 55 -3.79 7.47 3.04
N VAL A 56 -3.82 8.79 3.21
CA VAL A 56 -2.71 9.57 3.76
C VAL A 56 -3.09 10.08 5.15
N GLN A 57 -2.43 9.53 6.17
CA GLN A 57 -2.62 9.97 7.55
C GLN A 57 -1.40 10.78 8.02
N SER A 58 -1.41 12.07 7.76
CA SER A 58 -0.39 13.01 8.24
C SER A 58 -0.93 13.98 9.31
N GLN A 59 -2.25 14.02 9.47
CA GLN A 59 -2.97 14.93 10.33
C GLN A 59 -3.95 14.16 11.21
N PHE A 60 -4.18 14.67 12.42
CA PHE A 60 -5.09 14.06 13.37
C PHE A 60 -5.85 15.16 14.12
N ALA A 61 -7.13 14.94 14.32
CA ALA A 61 -7.97 15.69 15.26
C ALA A 61 -8.75 14.70 16.11
N ARG A 62 -9.04 15.07 17.36
CA ARG A 62 -9.79 14.20 18.25
C ARG A 62 -11.22 14.03 17.76
N PRO A 63 -11.77 12.80 17.77
CA PRO A 63 -13.17 12.60 17.46
C PRO A 63 -14.08 13.44 18.40
N GLY A 64 -14.96 14.23 17.81
CA GLY A 64 -15.85 15.12 18.55
C GLY A 64 -15.44 16.59 18.56
N ASP A 65 -14.20 16.92 18.22
CA ASP A 65 -13.78 18.30 17.99
C ASP A 65 -14.37 18.85 16.68
N ASN A 66 -14.78 20.13 16.65
CA ASN A 66 -15.30 20.75 15.43
C ASN A 66 -14.25 20.81 14.33
N ILE A 67 -12.98 20.96 14.69
CA ILE A 67 -11.85 20.97 13.78
C ILE A 67 -11.70 19.63 13.04
N ALA A 68 -12.15 18.52 13.61
CA ALA A 68 -12.08 17.20 12.96
C ALA A 68 -12.94 17.14 11.69
N GLU A 69 -14.15 17.72 11.72
CA GLU A 69 -15.01 17.79 10.55
C GLU A 69 -14.45 18.77 9.50
N ALA A 70 -13.94 19.91 9.93
CA ALA A 70 -13.28 20.87 9.03
C ALA A 70 -12.04 20.26 8.36
N LEU A 71 -11.23 19.50 9.11
CA LEU A 71 -10.07 18.78 8.59
C LEU A 71 -10.48 17.76 7.52
N LYS A 72 -11.52 16.98 7.79
CA LYS A 72 -12.05 15.99 6.85
C LYS A 72 -12.57 16.63 5.55
N GLN A 73 -13.20 17.80 5.64
CA GLN A 73 -13.73 18.53 4.47
C GLN A 73 -12.64 19.23 3.66
N SER A 74 -11.53 19.59 4.30
CA SER A 74 -10.40 20.31 3.67
C SER A 74 -9.32 19.38 3.10
N THR A 75 -9.41 18.07 3.35
CA THR A 75 -8.43 17.09 2.88
C THR A 75 -9.04 16.17 1.84
N VAL A 76 -8.24 15.76 0.88
CA VAL A 76 -8.62 14.79 -0.14
C VAL A 76 -7.49 13.80 -0.36
N ASP A 77 -7.80 12.52 -0.28
CA ASP A 77 -6.84 11.47 -0.55
C ASP A 77 -6.53 11.36 -2.06
N PRO A 78 -5.27 11.17 -2.46
CA PRO A 78 -4.89 11.06 -3.86
C PRO A 78 -5.58 9.89 -4.56
N VAL A 79 -6.09 10.12 -5.77
CA VAL A 79 -6.47 9.04 -6.68
C VAL A 79 -5.20 8.50 -7.34
N ILE A 80 -4.78 7.29 -6.99
CA ILE A 80 -3.57 6.68 -7.55
C ILE A 80 -3.86 5.87 -8.81
N TYR A 81 -5.11 5.41 -8.96
CA TYR A 81 -5.54 4.70 -10.16
C TYR A 81 -7.04 4.84 -10.40
N LYS A 82 -7.43 4.90 -11.69
CA LYS A 82 -8.81 4.88 -12.15
C LYS A 82 -9.07 3.57 -12.88
N PHE A 83 -10.20 2.93 -12.59
CA PHE A 83 -10.66 1.73 -13.27
C PHE A 83 -12.04 1.95 -13.88
N ASP A 84 -12.23 1.46 -15.08
CA ASP A 84 -13.55 1.37 -15.69
C ASP A 84 -14.20 0.06 -15.24
N VAL A 85 -15.43 0.13 -14.75
CA VAL A 85 -16.25 -1.04 -14.39
C VAL A 85 -16.73 -1.68 -15.69
N ILE A 86 -16.22 -2.87 -15.99
CA ILE A 86 -16.51 -3.60 -17.24
C ILE A 86 -17.86 -4.30 -17.15
N GLY A 87 -18.26 -4.69 -15.94
CA GLY A 87 -19.51 -5.39 -15.68
C GLY A 87 -19.67 -5.68 -14.19
N ARG A 88 -20.72 -6.40 -13.85
CA ARG A 88 -20.97 -6.89 -12.48
C ARG A 88 -21.20 -8.39 -12.50
N ASN A 89 -20.71 -9.08 -11.49
CA ASN A 89 -21.01 -10.48 -11.28
C ASN A 89 -22.53 -10.64 -11.01
N PRO A 90 -23.24 -11.48 -11.77
CA PRO A 90 -24.69 -11.60 -11.62
C PRO A 90 -25.14 -12.15 -10.26
N GLU A 91 -24.31 -12.94 -9.58
CA GLU A 91 -24.65 -13.58 -8.30
C GLU A 91 -24.29 -12.67 -7.12
N THR A 92 -23.07 -12.08 -7.13
CA THR A 92 -22.53 -11.33 -5.99
C THR A 92 -22.69 -9.81 -6.15
N GLN A 93 -23.06 -9.34 -7.35
CA GLN A 93 -23.09 -7.92 -7.74
C GLN A 93 -21.74 -7.21 -7.64
N ALA A 94 -20.66 -7.97 -7.38
CA ALA A 94 -19.30 -7.43 -7.34
C ALA A 94 -18.91 -6.80 -8.68
N GLN A 95 -18.19 -5.68 -8.62
CA GLN A 95 -17.76 -4.93 -9.79
C GLN A 95 -16.54 -5.58 -10.42
N LEU A 96 -16.59 -5.82 -11.73
CA LEU A 96 -15.49 -6.40 -12.50
C LEU A 96 -14.63 -5.28 -13.08
N ILE A 97 -13.33 -5.28 -12.80
CA ILE A 97 -12.34 -4.33 -13.29
C ILE A 97 -11.10 -5.03 -13.84
N ASP A 98 -10.44 -4.41 -14.83
CA ASP A 98 -9.15 -4.90 -15.34
C ASP A 98 -7.99 -4.25 -14.58
N VAL A 99 -7.28 -5.08 -13.80
CA VAL A 99 -6.13 -4.66 -12.98
C VAL A 99 -4.77 -4.90 -13.68
N SER A 100 -4.76 -5.31 -14.94
CA SER A 100 -3.53 -5.62 -15.66
C SER A 100 -2.57 -4.45 -15.69
N LYS A 101 -3.06 -3.24 -15.99
CA LYS A 101 -2.24 -2.04 -16.01
C LYS A 101 -1.72 -1.63 -14.63
N LEU A 102 -2.46 -1.92 -13.56
CA LEU A 102 -2.01 -1.66 -12.19
C LEU A 102 -0.77 -2.49 -11.87
N PHE A 103 -0.83 -3.81 -12.12
CA PHE A 103 0.25 -4.71 -11.77
C PHE A 103 1.41 -4.70 -12.77
N LEU A 104 1.17 -4.43 -14.05
CA LEU A 104 2.20 -4.43 -15.09
C LEU A 104 2.70 -3.04 -15.45
N GLY A 105 2.00 -1.99 -15.05
CA GLY A 105 2.39 -0.62 -15.32
C GLY A 105 3.52 -0.12 -14.42
N ASP A 106 4.11 0.98 -14.83
CA ASP A 106 5.17 1.65 -14.06
C ASP A 106 4.56 2.61 -13.04
N ASN A 107 4.30 2.12 -11.85
CA ASN A 107 3.73 2.90 -10.75
C ASN A 107 4.40 2.55 -9.41
N LYS A 108 4.25 3.47 -8.43
CA LYS A 108 4.88 3.30 -7.13
C LYS A 108 4.26 2.17 -6.28
N LEU A 109 2.98 1.80 -6.52
CA LEU A 109 2.32 0.77 -5.70
C LEU A 109 2.91 -0.62 -5.92
N CYS A 110 3.16 -0.97 -7.18
CA CYS A 110 3.66 -2.29 -7.58
C CYS A 110 5.10 -2.26 -8.11
N GLY A 111 5.80 -1.14 -7.99
CA GLY A 111 7.14 -0.94 -8.51
C GLY A 111 7.97 0.00 -7.61
N PHE A 112 8.95 0.63 -8.21
CA PHE A 112 9.91 1.47 -7.49
C PHE A 112 9.44 2.92 -7.39
N THR A 113 9.71 3.56 -6.24
CA THR A 113 9.61 5.01 -6.09
C THR A 113 10.75 5.72 -6.85
N SER A 114 10.63 7.03 -7.06
CA SER A 114 11.69 7.82 -7.67
C SER A 114 12.99 7.79 -6.85
N SER A 115 12.88 7.74 -5.53
CA SER A 115 14.03 7.64 -4.62
C SER A 115 14.75 6.31 -4.79
N ASP A 116 14.00 5.19 -4.81
CA ASP A 116 14.58 3.85 -4.97
C ASP A 116 15.29 3.71 -6.31
N ARG A 117 14.70 4.26 -7.36
CA ARG A 117 15.32 4.28 -8.70
C ARG A 117 16.64 4.99 -8.70
N SER A 118 16.72 6.16 -8.06
CA SER A 118 17.96 6.92 -7.94
C SER A 118 19.04 6.13 -7.18
N ILE A 119 18.67 5.52 -6.06
CA ILE A 119 19.59 4.74 -5.21
C ILE A 119 20.12 3.48 -5.93
N LEU A 120 19.23 2.82 -6.66
CA LEU A 120 19.52 1.55 -7.34
C LEU A 120 20.05 1.73 -8.78
N GLY A 121 20.00 2.96 -9.31
CA GLY A 121 20.37 3.25 -10.70
C GLY A 121 19.40 2.68 -11.74
N ILE A 122 18.15 2.47 -11.34
CA ILE A 122 17.09 1.89 -12.17
C ILE A 122 16.41 2.97 -13.00
N GLY A 123 16.30 2.76 -14.30
CA GLY A 123 15.62 3.65 -15.24
C GLY A 123 14.17 3.25 -15.52
N THR A 124 13.78 3.30 -16.78
CA THR A 124 12.41 3.04 -17.23
C THR A 124 12.07 1.56 -17.27
N LEU A 125 10.80 1.25 -17.02
CA LEU A 125 10.24 -0.10 -17.14
C LEU A 125 10.13 -0.48 -18.63
N ALA A 126 10.64 -1.63 -18.98
CA ALA A 126 10.46 -2.24 -20.31
C ALA A 126 9.14 -3.03 -20.33
N GLN A 127 8.10 -2.46 -20.92
CA GLN A 127 6.76 -3.06 -20.94
C GLN A 127 6.70 -4.39 -21.68
N ASP A 128 7.47 -4.52 -22.76
CA ASP A 128 7.62 -5.74 -23.57
C ASP A 128 8.29 -6.90 -22.82
N ARG A 129 8.98 -6.60 -21.74
CA ARG A 129 9.70 -7.56 -20.88
C ARG A 129 9.21 -7.55 -19.43
N THR A 130 7.93 -7.22 -19.25
CA THR A 130 7.25 -7.21 -17.95
C THR A 130 6.04 -8.12 -18.01
N PHE A 131 5.97 -9.09 -17.10
CA PHE A 131 4.97 -10.15 -17.14
C PHE A 131 4.38 -10.41 -15.75
N MET A 132 3.11 -10.81 -15.74
CA MET A 132 2.49 -11.40 -14.56
C MET A 132 2.95 -12.85 -14.44
N ASP A 133 3.60 -13.21 -13.34
CA ASP A 133 4.01 -14.58 -13.04
C ASP A 133 2.83 -15.35 -12.40
N THR A 134 2.29 -14.83 -11.31
CA THR A 134 1.10 -15.42 -10.65
C THR A 134 0.26 -14.36 -9.94
N ILE A 135 -1.05 -14.61 -9.85
CA ILE A 135 -1.95 -13.99 -8.88
C ILE A 135 -2.62 -15.09 -8.06
N LYS A 136 -2.64 -14.93 -6.75
CA LYS A 136 -3.33 -15.81 -5.80
C LYS A 136 -4.19 -14.99 -4.86
N THR A 137 -5.39 -15.47 -4.60
CA THR A 137 -6.32 -14.85 -3.66
C THR A 137 -6.49 -15.75 -2.43
N TYR A 138 -6.60 -15.11 -1.29
CA TYR A 138 -6.84 -15.72 0.01
C TYR A 138 -7.97 -14.94 0.71
N PRO A 139 -8.56 -15.45 1.79
CA PRO A 139 -9.72 -14.80 2.42
C PRO A 139 -9.52 -13.34 2.80
N ILE A 140 -8.29 -12.91 3.10
CA ILE A 140 -7.98 -11.54 3.54
C ILE A 140 -6.92 -10.84 2.70
N ASN A 141 -6.32 -11.52 1.72
CA ASN A 141 -5.25 -10.91 0.91
C ASN A 141 -5.20 -11.46 -0.52
N VAL A 142 -4.62 -10.64 -1.37
CA VAL A 142 -4.22 -10.99 -2.75
C VAL A 142 -2.71 -10.89 -2.85
N GLU A 143 -2.09 -11.89 -3.49
CA GLU A 143 -0.66 -11.94 -3.76
C GLU A 143 -0.42 -11.92 -5.27
N ALA A 144 0.20 -10.87 -5.77
CA ALA A 144 0.54 -10.72 -7.17
C ALA A 144 2.05 -10.74 -7.37
N VAL A 145 2.55 -11.70 -8.13
CA VAL A 145 3.97 -11.81 -8.48
C VAL A 145 4.18 -11.36 -9.91
N THR A 146 5.07 -10.40 -10.10
CA THR A 146 5.42 -9.87 -11.42
C THR A 146 6.91 -10.03 -11.70
N LEU A 147 7.25 -10.37 -12.94
CA LEU A 147 8.60 -10.26 -13.48
C LEU A 147 8.72 -8.92 -14.17
N ARG A 148 9.66 -8.08 -13.75
CA ARG A 148 9.81 -6.72 -14.24
C ARG A 148 11.22 -6.45 -14.71
N THR A 149 11.35 -5.93 -15.92
CA THR A 149 12.64 -5.54 -16.49
C THR A 149 12.71 -4.04 -16.63
N TYR A 150 13.79 -3.47 -16.13
CA TYR A 150 14.06 -2.04 -16.18
C TYR A 150 15.36 -1.78 -16.92
N SER A 151 15.46 -0.62 -17.55
CA SER A 151 16.77 -0.12 -17.98
C SER A 151 17.62 0.18 -16.75
N ILE A 152 18.93 0.03 -16.89
CA ILE A 152 19.88 0.39 -15.83
C ILE A 152 21.03 1.16 -16.49
N SER A 153 21.39 2.29 -15.90
CA SER A 153 22.58 3.05 -16.35
C SER A 153 23.84 2.31 -15.92
N ALA A 154 24.90 2.50 -16.68
CA ALA A 154 26.20 1.91 -16.42
C ALA A 154 26.61 2.10 -14.95
N GLY A 155 26.55 1.03 -14.17
CA GLY A 155 26.82 0.98 -12.76
C GLY A 155 27.75 -0.18 -12.42
N ARG A 156 28.04 -0.37 -11.14
CA ARG A 156 28.93 -1.42 -10.63
C ARG A 156 28.29 -2.81 -10.63
N LEU A 157 27.03 -2.95 -11.06
CA LEU A 157 26.32 -4.23 -11.08
C LEU A 157 26.69 -5.02 -12.35
N PRO A 158 26.91 -6.32 -12.25
CA PRO A 158 27.10 -7.19 -13.43
C PRO A 158 25.97 -7.06 -14.45
N ALA A 159 24.72 -6.91 -13.99
CA ALA A 159 23.55 -6.69 -14.84
C ALA A 159 23.61 -5.35 -15.61
N ALA A 160 24.32 -4.34 -15.12
CA ALA A 160 24.46 -3.05 -15.80
C ALA A 160 25.23 -3.19 -17.15
N GLN A 161 26.06 -4.20 -17.28
CA GLN A 161 26.79 -4.49 -18.55
C GLN A 161 25.83 -4.86 -19.68
N THR A 162 24.64 -5.37 -19.35
CA THR A 162 23.59 -5.70 -20.32
C THR A 162 22.63 -4.56 -20.60
N GLY A 163 22.76 -3.43 -19.88
CA GLY A 163 21.85 -2.26 -19.97
C GLY A 163 20.44 -2.52 -19.39
N SER A 164 20.19 -3.65 -18.77
CA SER A 164 18.90 -3.98 -18.18
C SER A 164 19.03 -4.80 -16.90
N VAL A 165 18.05 -4.65 -16.01
CA VAL A 165 17.94 -5.41 -14.77
C VAL A 165 16.53 -6.01 -14.68
N THR A 166 16.46 -7.31 -14.36
CA THR A 166 15.18 -8.00 -14.17
C THR A 166 15.04 -8.44 -12.73
N VAL A 167 13.90 -8.10 -12.12
CA VAL A 167 13.55 -8.48 -10.75
C VAL A 167 12.18 -9.15 -10.71
N LYS A 168 11.96 -10.03 -9.75
CA LYS A 168 10.61 -10.48 -9.38
C LYS A 168 10.14 -9.69 -8.18
N LEU A 169 8.99 -9.06 -8.31
CA LEU A 169 8.32 -8.37 -7.20
C LEU A 169 7.06 -9.14 -6.79
N ASN A 170 6.79 -9.17 -5.50
CA ASN A 170 5.53 -9.65 -4.94
C ASN A 170 4.80 -8.47 -4.31
N THR A 171 3.64 -8.13 -4.83
CA THR A 171 2.73 -7.15 -4.23
C THR A 171 1.64 -7.90 -3.49
N SER A 172 1.61 -7.72 -2.19
CA SER A 172 0.61 -8.25 -1.27
C SER A 172 -0.39 -7.15 -0.94
N ILE A 173 -1.67 -7.36 -1.20
CA ILE A 173 -2.76 -6.44 -0.83
C ILE A 173 -3.57 -7.13 0.25
N VAL A 174 -3.48 -6.63 1.48
CA VAL A 174 -4.03 -7.25 2.69
C VAL A 174 -5.14 -6.37 3.26
N MET A 175 -6.28 -6.97 3.57
CA MET A 175 -7.39 -6.29 4.20
C MET A 175 -7.04 -5.95 5.66
N LEU A 176 -7.07 -4.65 6.00
CA LEU A 176 -6.85 -4.20 7.37
C LEU A 176 -8.07 -4.49 8.27
N PRO A 177 -7.89 -4.66 9.59
CA PRO A 177 -8.99 -4.84 10.52
C PRO A 177 -10.02 -3.70 10.43
N LYS A 178 -11.31 -4.01 10.61
CA LYS A 178 -12.37 -3.00 10.68
C LYS A 178 -12.18 -2.06 11.87
N GLU A 179 -11.79 -2.63 12.99
CA GLU A 179 -11.49 -1.92 14.22
C GLU A 179 -9.98 -1.89 14.39
N PRO A 180 -9.31 -0.77 14.11
CA PRO A 180 -7.90 -0.64 14.31
C PRO A 180 -7.58 -0.66 15.82
N MET A 181 -6.34 -1.02 16.14
CA MET A 181 -5.84 -0.92 17.50
C MET A 181 -5.83 0.55 17.94
N GLN A 182 -6.29 0.83 19.17
CA GLN A 182 -6.20 2.19 19.71
C GLN A 182 -4.77 2.73 19.63
N PRO A 183 -4.56 3.92 19.04
CA PRO A 183 -3.24 4.52 18.96
C PRO A 183 -2.70 4.82 20.37
N ARG A 184 -1.38 4.75 20.53
CA ARG A 184 -0.67 5.29 21.69
C ARG A 184 0.23 6.41 21.21
N PHE A 185 0.10 7.56 21.84
CA PHE A 185 0.99 8.67 21.59
C PHE A 185 2.38 8.40 22.19
N ALA A 186 3.39 8.94 21.55
CA ALA A 186 4.76 8.86 22.03
C ALA A 186 4.91 9.71 23.30
N ASP A 187 5.84 9.29 24.16
CA ASP A 187 6.25 10.02 25.35
C ASP A 187 7.78 10.12 25.31
N ASP A 188 8.31 11.32 25.45
CA ASP A 188 9.76 11.62 25.32
C ASP A 188 10.63 10.86 26.34
N ARG A 189 10.01 10.34 27.40
CA ARG A 189 10.70 9.52 28.41
C ARG A 189 10.96 8.09 27.94
N VAL A 190 10.35 7.66 26.84
CA VAL A 190 10.44 6.28 26.33
C VAL A 190 10.71 6.30 24.83
N GLY A 191 11.85 5.76 24.44
CA GLY A 191 12.22 5.65 23.01
C GLY A 191 11.50 4.50 22.30
N PHE A 192 10.62 4.83 21.36
CA PHE A 192 9.97 3.89 20.44
C PHE A 192 10.14 4.36 18.99
N PHE A 193 10.09 3.43 18.06
CA PHE A 193 9.83 3.82 16.67
C PHE A 193 8.43 4.43 16.58
N GLN A 194 8.31 5.56 15.89
CA GLN A 194 7.09 6.36 15.86
C GLN A 194 6.82 6.93 14.48
N ASN A 195 5.54 7.19 14.21
CA ASN A 195 5.08 7.95 13.06
C ASN A 195 4.66 9.33 13.52
N SER A 196 5.29 10.37 12.99
CA SER A 196 4.93 11.76 13.29
C SER A 196 3.63 12.15 12.58
N LEU A 197 2.83 12.96 13.24
CA LEU A 197 1.60 13.57 12.71
C LEU A 197 1.43 14.98 13.26
N THR A 198 0.61 15.78 12.58
CA THR A 198 0.20 17.10 13.07
C THR A 198 -1.13 16.95 13.79
N GLU A 199 -1.17 17.34 15.07
CA GLU A 199 -2.39 17.33 15.88
C GLU A 199 -3.09 18.69 15.79
N PHE A 200 -4.40 18.63 15.55
CA PHE A 200 -5.32 19.76 15.60
C PHE A 200 -6.28 19.57 16.77
N SER A 201 -6.61 20.63 17.50
CA SER A 201 -7.55 20.62 18.61
C SER A 201 -8.35 21.90 18.63
N ASP A 202 -9.61 21.85 19.06
CA ASP A 202 -10.47 23.02 19.25
C ASP A 202 -9.95 23.96 20.38
N ASP A 203 -9.15 23.41 21.30
CA ASP A 203 -8.63 24.11 22.47
C ASP A 203 -7.30 24.85 22.20
N GLN A 204 -6.72 24.69 21.01
CA GLN A 204 -5.40 25.23 20.69
C GLN A 204 -5.45 26.20 19.51
N GLN A 205 -4.72 27.32 19.64
CA GLN A 205 -4.56 28.30 18.56
C GLN A 205 -3.47 27.90 17.54
N THR A 206 -2.63 26.92 17.87
CA THR A 206 -1.53 26.43 17.04
C THR A 206 -1.60 24.90 16.96
N THR A 207 -1.12 24.34 15.87
CA THR A 207 -1.00 22.90 15.73
C THR A 207 0.18 22.37 16.51
N ASP A 208 0.01 21.20 17.16
CA ASP A 208 1.09 20.49 17.81
C ASP A 208 1.65 19.36 16.93
N ARG A 209 2.91 19.02 17.20
CA ARG A 209 3.51 17.82 16.63
C ARG A 209 3.23 16.66 17.57
N GLY A 210 2.37 15.76 17.12
CA GLY A 210 2.15 14.48 17.77
C GLY A 210 2.96 13.36 17.13
N ALA A 211 3.08 12.26 17.82
CA ALA A 211 3.64 11.04 17.27
C ALA A 211 2.92 9.81 17.83
N ILE A 212 2.66 8.83 16.99
CA ILE A 212 2.07 7.55 17.38
C ILE A 212 3.15 6.48 17.35
N ILE A 213 3.30 5.74 18.45
CA ILE A 213 4.28 4.67 18.54
C ILE A 213 3.91 3.49 17.65
N GLN A 214 4.91 2.91 17.00
CA GLN A 214 4.75 1.68 16.24
C GLN A 214 4.69 0.50 17.19
N ARG A 215 3.65 -0.32 17.09
CA ARG A 215 3.51 -1.52 17.91
C ARG A 215 2.72 -2.60 17.18
N TYR A 216 2.93 -3.83 17.57
CA TYR A 216 2.22 -4.99 17.04
C TYR A 216 0.94 -5.25 17.83
N ARG A 217 -0.13 -5.63 17.14
CA ARG A 217 -1.34 -6.16 17.77
C ARG A 217 -1.13 -7.66 17.98
N LEU A 218 -0.90 -8.05 19.21
CA LEU A 218 -0.75 -9.44 19.59
C LEU A 218 -2.04 -9.91 20.26
N GLU A 219 -2.65 -10.92 19.69
CA GLU A 219 -3.87 -11.55 20.22
C GLU A 219 -3.65 -13.06 20.36
N PRO A 220 -4.09 -13.68 21.45
CA PRO A 220 -4.01 -15.12 21.58
C PRO A 220 -4.89 -15.80 20.52
N LYS A 221 -4.36 -16.82 19.87
CA LYS A 221 -5.10 -17.60 18.86
C LYS A 221 -6.36 -18.25 19.43
N ASP A 222 -6.28 -18.64 20.70
CA ASP A 222 -7.39 -19.22 21.47
C ASP A 222 -7.48 -18.51 22.82
N PRO A 223 -8.33 -17.45 22.93
CA PRO A 223 -8.48 -16.68 24.16
C PRO A 223 -8.95 -17.52 25.36
N GLU A 224 -9.79 -18.53 25.14
CA GLU A 224 -10.30 -19.40 26.22
C GLU A 224 -9.21 -20.31 26.77
N ARG A 225 -8.40 -20.88 25.90
CA ARG A 225 -7.24 -21.67 26.31
C ARG A 225 -6.23 -20.81 27.06
N TYR A 226 -6.00 -19.58 26.60
CA TYR A 226 -5.07 -18.65 27.27
C TYR A 226 -5.54 -18.27 28.67
N ARG A 227 -6.85 -18.10 28.90
CA ARG A 227 -7.42 -17.78 30.23
C ARG A 227 -7.36 -18.94 31.20
N ARG A 228 -7.24 -20.17 30.73
CA ARG A 228 -7.16 -21.38 31.55
C ARG A 228 -5.73 -21.72 32.01
N GLY A 229 -4.71 -21.00 31.53
CA GLY A 229 -3.29 -21.20 31.87
C GLY A 229 -2.62 -22.24 30.99
#